data_bc7ebbb75876d587204e99a54c7f78c6
#
_entry.id   bc7ebbb75876d587204e99a54c7f78c6
#
_cell.length_a   1.000
_cell.length_b   1.000
_cell.length_c   1.000
_cell.angle_alpha   90.00
_cell.angle_beta   90.00
_cell.angle_gamma   90.00
#
_symmetry.space_group_name_H-M   'P 1'
#
loop_
_entity.id
_entity.type
_entity.pdbx_description
1 polymer ?
#
loop_
_entity_poly.entity_id
_entity_poly.type
_entity_poly.pdbx_seq_one_letter_code
_entity_poly.pdbx_strand_id
1 'polypeptide(L)'
;RVYQYASSTWSQLGSDIDGEATSDGSGYSVSLSSDGTIVAIGAKDNDGGGTNSGHVRVYQYASSTWSQLGSDIDGEAAGDYSGCSVFLSGDGTTVAIGSTHNDNANTDAGHVRVYQYASSTWSQLGSDIDGEAAGDISGYSVSLSSDGTIVAIGARWNGGNGSSSGHVRVYEEGSI
;
A
#
# COMPACT_ATOMS: atom_id res chain seq x y z
N ARG A 1 9.51 -12.13 -5.21
CA ARG A 1 9.35 -13.07 -6.34
C ARG A 1 7.87 -13.30 -6.62
N VAL A 2 7.50 -13.39 -7.90
CA VAL A 2 6.14 -13.72 -8.35
C VAL A 2 6.17 -15.09 -9.02
N TYR A 3 5.18 -15.93 -8.74
CA TYR A 3 5.10 -17.28 -9.29
C TYR A 3 3.74 -17.52 -9.93
N GLN A 4 3.72 -18.26 -11.01
CA GLN A 4 2.52 -18.74 -11.69
C GLN A 4 2.37 -20.25 -11.49
N TYR A 5 1.14 -20.70 -11.16
CA TYR A 5 0.81 -22.11 -11.12
C TYR A 5 0.27 -22.56 -12.48
N ALA A 6 1.00 -23.42 -13.15
CA ALA A 6 0.59 -24.01 -14.42
C ALA A 6 1.15 -25.44 -14.52
N SER A 7 0.42 -26.31 -15.19
CA SER A 7 0.85 -27.71 -15.39
C SER A 7 1.27 -28.42 -14.08
N SER A 8 0.52 -28.19 -12.99
CA SER A 8 0.75 -28.77 -11.65
C SER A 8 2.07 -28.37 -10.99
N THR A 9 2.66 -27.24 -11.39
CA THR A 9 3.89 -26.71 -10.79
C THR A 9 3.84 -25.18 -10.67
N TRP A 10 4.59 -24.63 -9.69
CA TRP A 10 4.85 -23.21 -9.56
C TRP A 10 6.12 -22.84 -10.31
N SER A 11 6.04 -21.92 -11.25
CA SER A 11 7.18 -21.39 -12.00
C SER A 11 7.30 -19.90 -11.76
N GLN A 12 8.52 -19.42 -11.53
CA GLN A 12 8.76 -18.00 -11.32
C GLN A 12 8.50 -17.20 -12.62
N LEU A 13 7.84 -16.08 -12.49
CA LEU A 13 7.63 -15.11 -13.57
C LEU A 13 8.70 -14.02 -13.52
N GLY A 14 9.54 -13.96 -14.56
CA GLY A 14 10.61 -12.98 -14.67
C GLY A 14 11.71 -13.15 -13.63
N SER A 15 12.52 -12.11 -13.46
CA SER A 15 13.57 -12.04 -12.44
C SER A 15 13.02 -11.66 -11.07
N ASP A 16 13.85 -11.68 -10.04
CA ASP A 16 13.56 -11.11 -8.74
C ASP A 16 13.33 -9.59 -8.88
N ILE A 17 12.46 -9.05 -8.06
CA ILE A 17 12.29 -7.61 -7.89
C ILE A 17 12.93 -7.27 -6.55
N ASP A 18 14.13 -6.71 -6.60
CA ASP A 18 14.93 -6.43 -5.42
C ASP A 18 14.56 -5.09 -4.76
N GLY A 19 14.82 -4.96 -3.46
CA GLY A 19 14.82 -3.69 -2.75
C GLY A 19 15.93 -2.76 -3.25
N GLU A 20 15.83 -1.47 -2.95
CA GLU A 20 16.78 -0.48 -3.42
C GLU A 20 18.01 -0.38 -2.53
N ALA A 21 17.81 -0.48 -1.23
CA ALA A 21 18.91 -0.35 -0.27
C ALA A 21 18.80 -1.34 0.89
N THR A 22 19.86 -1.36 1.68
CA THR A 22 19.93 -2.19 2.88
C THR A 22 18.91 -1.74 3.90
N SER A 23 18.17 -2.70 4.46
CA SER A 23 17.18 -2.51 5.52
C SER A 23 15.85 -1.84 5.09
N ASP A 24 15.61 -1.54 3.83
CA ASP A 24 14.34 -0.96 3.34
C ASP A 24 13.11 -1.82 3.63
N GLY A 25 13.31 -3.11 3.86
CA GLY A 25 12.20 -4.03 4.11
C GLY A 25 11.29 -4.25 2.88
N SER A 26 11.84 -4.11 1.65
CA SER A 26 11.06 -4.33 0.41
C SER A 26 10.40 -5.72 0.39
N GLY A 27 9.11 -5.76 0.09
CA GLY A 27 8.29 -6.97 0.19
C GLY A 27 7.64 -7.16 1.58
N TYR A 28 7.70 -6.15 2.46
CA TYR A 28 6.97 -6.18 3.72
C TYR A 28 5.46 -6.37 3.50
N SER A 29 4.92 -5.71 2.51
CA SER A 29 3.57 -5.92 2.00
C SER A 29 3.57 -6.08 0.48
N VAL A 30 2.67 -6.89 -0.06
CA VAL A 30 2.52 -7.11 -1.51
C VAL A 30 1.06 -7.28 -1.88
N SER A 31 0.70 -6.84 -3.08
CA SER A 31 -0.62 -7.06 -3.66
C SER A 31 -0.51 -7.27 -5.17
N LEU A 32 -1.32 -8.17 -5.73
CA LEU A 32 -1.38 -8.46 -7.17
C LEU A 32 -2.71 -7.97 -7.76
N SER A 33 -2.67 -7.53 -9.04
CA SER A 33 -3.86 -7.39 -9.86
C SER A 33 -4.55 -8.75 -10.09
N SER A 34 -5.81 -8.74 -10.48
CA SER A 34 -6.61 -9.97 -10.66
C SER A 34 -6.02 -10.94 -11.68
N ASP A 35 -5.33 -10.44 -12.69
CA ASP A 35 -4.65 -11.24 -13.72
C ASP A 35 -3.20 -11.60 -13.37
N GLY A 36 -2.68 -11.06 -12.25
CA GLY A 36 -1.32 -11.28 -11.77
C GLY A 36 -0.23 -10.58 -12.59
N THR A 37 -0.60 -9.64 -13.46
CA THR A 37 0.37 -8.92 -14.31
C THR A 37 0.88 -7.63 -13.68
N ILE A 38 0.26 -7.13 -12.62
CA ILE A 38 0.71 -5.94 -11.88
C ILE A 38 0.90 -6.31 -10.41
N VAL A 39 1.98 -5.85 -9.79
CA VAL A 39 2.29 -6.06 -8.37
C VAL A 39 2.68 -4.75 -7.71
N ALA A 40 2.04 -4.43 -6.58
CA ALA A 40 2.48 -3.39 -5.66
C ALA A 40 3.32 -4.02 -4.54
N ILE A 41 4.40 -3.34 -4.15
CA ILE A 41 5.39 -3.80 -3.17
C ILE A 41 5.68 -2.66 -2.20
N GLY A 42 5.37 -2.85 -0.94
CA GLY A 42 5.70 -1.92 0.13
C GLY A 42 7.08 -2.19 0.73
N ALA A 43 7.81 -1.11 1.01
CA ALA A 43 9.10 -1.08 1.70
C ALA A 43 9.01 -0.05 2.82
N LYS A 44 8.42 -0.44 3.94
CA LYS A 44 8.02 0.47 5.02
C LYS A 44 9.19 1.18 5.73
N ASP A 45 10.38 0.61 5.65
CA ASP A 45 11.58 1.15 6.30
C ASP A 45 12.47 1.93 5.30
N ASN A 46 12.00 2.18 4.07
CA ASN A 46 12.75 2.94 3.07
C ASN A 46 12.93 4.40 3.50
N ASP A 47 14.12 4.95 3.23
CA ASP A 47 14.56 6.28 3.66
C ASP A 47 14.42 7.35 2.56
N GLY A 48 13.82 7.07 1.40
CA GLY A 48 13.75 7.95 0.24
C GLY A 48 13.06 9.30 0.53
N GLY A 49 11.99 9.31 1.31
CA GLY A 49 11.30 10.51 1.78
C GLY A 49 11.75 11.01 3.15
N GLY A 50 12.65 10.29 3.82
CA GLY A 50 13.12 10.53 5.19
C GLY A 50 13.30 9.22 5.93
N THR A 51 14.00 9.22 7.07
CA THR A 51 14.27 7.98 7.83
C THR A 51 13.00 7.21 8.13
N ASN A 52 12.88 5.98 7.60
CA ASN A 52 11.70 5.12 7.70
C ASN A 52 10.39 5.80 7.25
N SER A 53 10.45 6.71 6.28
CA SER A 53 9.22 7.25 5.68
C SER A 53 8.41 6.17 4.98
N GLY A 54 9.11 5.17 4.47
CA GLY A 54 8.57 4.10 3.65
C GLY A 54 8.20 4.54 2.24
N HIS A 55 8.00 3.59 1.35
CA HIS A 55 7.47 3.81 0.01
C HIS A 55 6.72 2.59 -0.54
N VAL A 56 6.06 2.78 -1.67
CA VAL A 56 5.49 1.71 -2.49
C VAL A 56 5.98 1.82 -3.92
N ARG A 57 6.42 0.71 -4.50
CA ARG A 57 6.73 0.58 -5.92
C ARG A 57 5.75 -0.37 -6.57
N VAL A 58 5.30 -0.01 -7.76
CA VAL A 58 4.38 -0.84 -8.55
C VAL A 58 5.09 -1.29 -9.83
N TYR A 59 4.95 -2.56 -10.17
CA TYR A 59 5.61 -3.15 -11.35
C TYR A 59 4.59 -3.84 -12.24
N GLN A 60 4.83 -3.80 -13.55
CA GLN A 60 4.07 -4.52 -14.56
C GLN A 60 4.93 -5.61 -15.20
N TYR A 61 4.35 -6.80 -15.35
CA TYR A 61 4.94 -7.92 -16.08
C TYR A 61 4.57 -7.84 -17.56
N ALA A 62 5.54 -7.63 -18.41
CA ALA A 62 5.37 -7.65 -19.86
C ALA A 62 6.63 -8.20 -20.53
N SER A 63 6.48 -8.95 -21.61
CA SER A 63 7.61 -9.52 -22.36
C SER A 63 8.62 -10.28 -21.48
N SER A 64 8.12 -11.05 -20.51
CA SER A 64 8.90 -11.85 -19.55
C SER A 64 9.76 -11.03 -18.57
N THR A 65 9.45 -9.74 -18.38
CA THR A 65 10.20 -8.83 -17.51
C THR A 65 9.25 -8.01 -16.64
N TRP A 66 9.65 -7.75 -15.40
CA TRP A 66 9.02 -6.78 -14.53
C TRP A 66 9.61 -5.40 -14.77
N SER A 67 8.77 -4.42 -15.08
CA SER A 67 9.16 -3.02 -15.28
C SER A 67 8.33 -2.14 -14.36
N GLN A 68 8.96 -1.17 -13.70
CA GLN A 68 8.26 -0.28 -12.78
C GLN A 68 7.26 0.60 -13.53
N LEU A 69 6.07 0.75 -12.94
CA LEU A 69 5.01 1.65 -13.39
C LEU A 69 5.07 2.97 -12.62
N GLY A 70 5.43 4.03 -13.32
CA GLY A 70 5.58 5.36 -12.73
C GLY A 70 6.79 5.47 -11.80
N SER A 71 6.79 6.52 -10.98
CA SER A 71 7.78 6.73 -9.93
C SER A 71 7.36 6.03 -8.64
N ASP A 72 8.27 6.02 -7.67
CA ASP A 72 7.98 5.60 -6.31
C ASP A 72 6.86 6.44 -5.71
N ILE A 73 6.07 5.83 -4.86
CA ILE A 73 5.04 6.51 -4.06
C ILE A 73 5.59 6.61 -2.64
N ASP A 74 6.26 7.72 -2.35
CA ASP A 74 6.97 7.93 -1.09
C ASP A 74 6.02 8.25 0.07
N GLY A 75 6.45 7.89 1.28
CA GLY A 75 5.88 8.38 2.53
C GLY A 75 6.12 9.89 2.69
N GLU A 76 5.27 10.56 3.46
CA GLU A 76 5.28 12.02 3.59
C GLU A 76 6.33 12.52 4.57
N ALA A 77 6.53 11.80 5.64
CA ALA A 77 7.46 12.19 6.69
C ALA A 77 8.25 11.00 7.26
N ALA A 78 9.37 11.33 7.90
CA ALA A 78 10.17 10.34 8.60
C ALA A 78 9.35 9.64 9.71
N GLY A 79 9.41 8.32 9.74
CA GLY A 79 8.72 7.51 10.73
C GLY A 79 7.30 7.11 10.37
N ASP A 80 6.76 7.51 9.23
CA ASP A 80 5.39 7.20 8.80
C ASP A 80 5.16 5.71 8.48
N TYR A 81 6.22 5.02 8.05
CA TYR A 81 6.17 3.63 7.61
C TYR A 81 5.17 3.38 6.47
N SER A 82 5.13 4.29 5.49
CA SER A 82 4.28 4.13 4.29
C SER A 82 4.59 2.82 3.57
N GLY A 83 3.55 2.12 3.10
CA GLY A 83 3.71 0.79 2.51
C GLY A 83 3.74 -0.34 3.54
N CYS A 84 3.40 -0.09 4.83
CA CYS A 84 3.21 -1.17 5.80
C CYS A 84 2.04 -2.09 5.40
N SER A 85 1.06 -1.60 4.68
CA SER A 85 0.03 -2.37 4.00
C SER A 85 -0.24 -1.79 2.62
N VAL A 86 -0.50 -2.64 1.62
CA VAL A 86 -0.85 -2.24 0.26
C VAL A 86 -1.95 -3.13 -0.29
N PHE A 87 -2.82 -2.57 -1.14
CA PHE A 87 -3.81 -3.34 -1.88
C PHE A 87 -4.07 -2.69 -3.25
N LEU A 88 -4.03 -3.52 -4.31
CA LEU A 88 -4.34 -3.11 -5.69
C LEU A 88 -5.80 -3.40 -6.04
N SER A 89 -6.41 -2.53 -6.85
CA SER A 89 -7.63 -2.85 -7.59
C SER A 89 -7.43 -4.04 -8.54
N GLY A 90 -8.52 -4.63 -8.99
CA GLY A 90 -8.46 -5.80 -9.86
C GLY A 90 -7.71 -5.58 -11.17
N ASP A 91 -7.78 -4.40 -11.74
CA ASP A 91 -7.08 -3.99 -12.96
C ASP A 91 -5.65 -3.46 -12.70
N GLY A 92 -5.26 -3.27 -11.41
CA GLY A 92 -3.97 -2.77 -11.00
C GLY A 92 -3.76 -1.27 -11.21
N THR A 93 -4.82 -0.51 -11.53
CA THR A 93 -4.71 0.94 -11.77
C THR A 93 -4.93 1.80 -10.54
N THR A 94 -5.46 1.22 -9.45
CA THR A 94 -5.66 1.91 -8.17
C THR A 94 -4.94 1.16 -7.07
N VAL A 95 -4.25 1.87 -6.17
CA VAL A 95 -3.55 1.29 -5.02
C VAL A 95 -3.89 2.04 -3.73
N ALA A 96 -4.27 1.31 -2.69
CA ALA A 96 -4.39 1.83 -1.33
C ALA A 96 -3.12 1.51 -0.54
N ILE A 97 -2.60 2.49 0.19
CA ILE A 97 -1.33 2.44 0.93
C ILE A 97 -1.57 2.89 2.37
N GLY A 98 -1.25 2.04 3.33
CA GLY A 98 -1.30 2.38 4.75
C GLY A 98 0.05 2.91 5.25
N SER A 99 -0.01 3.93 6.11
CA SER A 99 1.11 4.55 6.84
C SER A 99 0.74 4.62 8.32
N THR A 100 1.08 3.58 9.06
CA THR A 100 0.51 3.33 10.40
C THR A 100 0.95 4.29 11.50
N HIS A 101 2.08 4.98 11.31
CA HIS A 101 2.64 5.92 12.28
C HIS A 101 2.61 7.36 11.77
N ASN A 102 1.77 7.64 10.76
CA ASN A 102 1.61 9.02 10.31
C ASN A 102 0.95 9.85 11.42
N ASP A 103 1.52 11.05 11.65
CA ASP A 103 1.18 11.95 12.76
C ASP A 103 0.30 13.14 12.32
N ASN A 104 -0.13 13.22 11.05
CA ASN A 104 -0.82 14.39 10.52
C ASN A 104 -2.08 14.76 11.31
N ALA A 105 -2.88 13.78 11.70
CA ALA A 105 -4.07 14.02 12.51
C ALA A 105 -3.75 14.02 14.01
N ASN A 106 -3.00 13.03 14.48
CA ASN A 106 -2.55 12.85 15.87
C ASN A 106 -1.40 11.86 15.90
N THR A 107 -0.60 11.84 16.97
CA THR A 107 0.53 10.93 17.16
C THR A 107 0.14 9.48 16.93
N ASP A 108 0.80 8.83 15.98
CA ASP A 108 0.54 7.44 15.57
C ASP A 108 -0.94 7.15 15.26
N ALA A 109 -1.71 8.15 14.82
CA ALA A 109 -3.08 7.90 14.39
C ALA A 109 -3.12 6.99 13.16
N GLY A 110 -2.10 7.15 12.33
CA GLY A 110 -1.99 6.50 11.03
C GLY A 110 -2.97 7.03 10.00
N HIS A 111 -2.70 6.77 8.74
CA HIS A 111 -3.60 7.12 7.65
C HIS A 111 -3.55 6.10 6.50
N VAL A 112 -4.44 6.28 5.53
CA VAL A 112 -4.41 5.60 4.24
C VAL A 112 -4.48 6.64 3.12
N ARG A 113 -3.64 6.49 2.11
CA ARG A 113 -3.70 7.23 0.85
C ARG A 113 -4.05 6.29 -0.29
N VAL A 114 -4.91 6.75 -1.18
CA VAL A 114 -5.30 6.00 -2.37
C VAL A 114 -4.74 6.72 -3.59
N TYR A 115 -4.12 5.99 -4.51
CA TYR A 115 -3.53 6.55 -5.73
C TYR A 115 -4.10 5.86 -6.96
N GLN A 116 -4.24 6.63 -8.04
CA GLN A 116 -4.60 6.14 -9.37
C GLN A 116 -3.46 6.33 -10.35
N TYR A 117 -3.21 5.31 -11.16
CA TYR A 117 -2.25 5.36 -12.26
C TYR A 117 -2.93 5.84 -13.53
N ALA A 118 -2.51 6.99 -14.02
CA ALA A 118 -2.97 7.55 -15.29
C ALA A 118 -1.84 8.33 -15.94
N SER A 119 -1.75 8.30 -17.27
CA SER A 119 -0.74 9.06 -18.03
C SER A 119 0.71 8.82 -17.53
N SER A 120 1.03 7.59 -17.19
CA SER A 120 2.34 7.14 -16.66
C SER A 120 2.72 7.72 -15.29
N THR A 121 1.75 8.19 -14.51
CA THR A 121 1.96 8.79 -13.18
C THR A 121 0.96 8.26 -12.17
N TRP A 122 1.40 8.05 -10.92
CA TRP A 122 0.54 7.84 -9.78
C TRP A 122 0.11 9.19 -9.23
N SER A 123 -1.19 9.41 -9.11
CA SER A 123 -1.79 10.64 -8.54
C SER A 123 -2.74 10.25 -7.42
N GLN A 124 -2.68 10.97 -6.31
CA GLN A 124 -3.56 10.70 -5.18
C GLN A 124 -5.01 10.99 -5.52
N LEU A 125 -5.89 10.07 -5.13
CA LEU A 125 -7.35 10.22 -5.20
C LEU A 125 -7.89 10.73 -3.86
N GLY A 126 -8.52 11.88 -3.88
CA GLY A 126 -9.08 12.49 -2.67
C GLY A 126 -8.02 12.98 -1.67
N SER A 127 -8.46 13.16 -0.43
CA SER A 127 -7.60 13.54 0.69
C SER A 127 -7.05 12.30 1.41
N ASP A 128 -6.17 12.50 2.38
CA ASP A 128 -5.76 11.46 3.31
C ASP A 128 -6.97 10.97 4.12
N ILE A 129 -6.98 9.67 4.37
CA ILE A 129 -8.00 9.03 5.21
C ILE A 129 -7.36 8.77 6.57
N ASP A 130 -7.46 9.76 7.44
CA ASP A 130 -6.78 9.78 8.73
C ASP A 130 -7.41 8.84 9.77
N GLY A 131 -6.58 8.37 10.70
CA GLY A 131 -7.01 7.75 11.94
C GLY A 131 -7.77 8.75 12.83
N GLU A 132 -8.67 8.25 13.67
CA GLU A 132 -9.55 9.11 14.49
C GLU A 132 -8.87 9.63 15.74
N ALA A 133 -7.98 8.85 16.33
CA ALA A 133 -7.30 9.19 17.58
C ALA A 133 -5.85 8.75 17.60
N ALA A 134 -5.08 9.37 18.49
CA ALA A 134 -3.69 9.02 18.72
C ALA A 134 -3.55 7.52 19.07
N GLY A 135 -2.61 6.85 18.43
CA GLY A 135 -2.30 5.45 18.66
C GLY A 135 -3.28 4.45 18.02
N ASP A 136 -4.22 4.88 17.20
CA ASP A 136 -5.18 3.99 16.52
C ASP A 136 -4.51 3.05 15.51
N ILE A 137 -3.37 3.48 14.95
CA ILE A 137 -2.62 2.72 13.94
C ILE A 137 -3.53 2.41 12.73
N SER A 138 -4.26 3.43 12.25
CA SER A 138 -5.10 3.32 11.06
C SER A 138 -4.23 2.99 9.83
N GLY A 139 -4.75 2.19 8.91
CA GLY A 139 -3.96 1.69 7.78
C GLY A 139 -3.12 0.44 8.11
N TYR A 140 -3.30 -0.19 9.28
CA TYR A 140 -2.63 -1.46 9.60
C TYR A 140 -2.97 -2.56 8.59
N SER A 141 -4.19 -2.55 8.10
CA SER A 141 -4.63 -3.36 6.98
C SER A 141 -5.52 -2.54 6.06
N VAL A 142 -5.38 -2.76 4.75
CA VAL A 142 -6.20 -2.12 3.72
C VAL A 142 -6.72 -3.14 2.74
N SER A 143 -7.88 -2.87 2.16
CA SER A 143 -8.45 -3.66 1.07
C SER A 143 -9.23 -2.73 0.14
N LEU A 144 -9.13 -2.96 -1.18
CA LEU A 144 -9.94 -2.28 -2.19
C LEU A 144 -10.94 -3.24 -2.81
N SER A 145 -12.08 -2.70 -3.25
CA SER A 145 -12.95 -3.39 -4.21
C SER A 145 -12.20 -3.59 -5.54
N SER A 146 -12.67 -4.56 -6.32
CA SER A 146 -12.02 -4.90 -7.60
C SER A 146 -11.96 -3.73 -8.58
N ASP A 147 -12.95 -2.83 -8.55
CA ASP A 147 -13.01 -1.61 -9.36
C ASP A 147 -12.27 -0.41 -8.74
N GLY A 148 -11.72 -0.56 -7.52
CA GLY A 148 -10.97 0.47 -6.83
C GLY A 148 -11.80 1.59 -6.20
N THR A 149 -13.15 1.49 -6.21
CA THR A 149 -14.04 2.57 -5.75
C THR A 149 -14.38 2.51 -4.26
N ILE A 150 -14.13 1.38 -3.59
CA ILE A 150 -14.41 1.19 -2.16
C ILE A 150 -13.11 0.76 -1.47
N VAL A 151 -12.77 1.43 -0.35
CA VAL A 151 -11.64 1.05 0.50
C VAL A 151 -12.10 0.69 1.91
N ALA A 152 -11.63 -0.44 2.42
CA ALA A 152 -11.79 -0.84 3.81
C ALA A 152 -10.45 -0.68 4.54
N ILE A 153 -10.48 -0.06 5.72
CA ILE A 153 -9.30 0.32 6.50
C ILE A 153 -9.42 -0.21 7.92
N GLY A 154 -8.45 -0.98 8.35
CA GLY A 154 -8.37 -1.49 9.72
C GLY A 154 -7.47 -0.60 10.59
N ALA A 155 -7.98 -0.24 11.77
CA ALA A 155 -7.28 0.44 12.86
C ALA A 155 -7.30 -0.47 14.10
N ARG A 156 -6.29 -1.31 14.24
CA ARG A 156 -6.31 -2.45 15.18
C ARG A 156 -6.30 -2.06 16.67
N TRP A 157 -5.84 -0.86 16.98
CA TRP A 157 -5.73 -0.36 18.34
C TRP A 157 -6.76 0.73 18.67
N ASN A 158 -7.67 1.03 17.74
CA ASN A 158 -8.75 1.98 18.04
C ASN A 158 -9.52 1.55 19.30
N GLY A 159 -9.72 2.52 20.20
CA GLY A 159 -10.34 2.30 21.51
C GLY A 159 -11.82 2.65 21.60
N GLY A 160 -12.51 2.89 20.48
CA GLY A 160 -13.89 3.39 20.48
C GLY A 160 -14.92 2.51 21.20
N ASN A 161 -14.67 1.21 21.30
CA ASN A 161 -15.54 0.26 22.01
C ASN A 161 -14.82 -0.51 23.14
N GLY A 162 -13.76 0.08 23.69
CA GLY A 162 -12.90 -0.49 24.72
C GLY A 162 -11.44 -0.48 24.29
N SER A 163 -10.51 -0.51 25.25
CA SER A 163 -9.07 -0.42 25.00
C SER A 163 -8.63 -1.42 23.94
N SER A 164 -8.04 -0.90 22.85
CA SER A 164 -7.52 -1.68 21.73
C SER A 164 -8.54 -2.68 21.13
N SER A 165 -9.83 -2.31 21.14
CA SER A 165 -10.88 -3.16 20.57
C SER A 165 -10.75 -3.29 19.04
N GLY A 166 -10.11 -2.31 18.42
CA GLY A 166 -10.01 -2.18 16.98
C GLY A 166 -11.32 -1.84 16.28
N HIS A 167 -11.21 -1.31 15.07
CA HIS A 167 -12.36 -1.14 14.19
C HIS A 167 -11.96 -1.25 12.70
N VAL A 168 -12.96 -1.29 11.84
CA VAL A 168 -12.82 -1.16 10.38
C VAL A 168 -13.74 -0.04 9.92
N ARG A 169 -13.21 0.85 9.09
CA ARG A 169 -13.98 1.86 8.37
C ARG A 169 -13.98 1.56 6.88
N VAL A 170 -15.11 1.84 6.24
CA VAL A 170 -15.28 1.62 4.80
C VAL A 170 -15.69 2.94 4.15
N TYR A 171 -15.02 3.32 3.07
CA TYR A 171 -15.27 4.54 2.32
C TYR A 171 -15.52 4.22 0.86
N GLU A 172 -16.41 4.99 0.24
CA GLU A 172 -16.69 4.96 -1.19
C GLU A 172 -16.12 6.21 -1.85
N GLU A 173 -15.68 6.11 -3.10
CA GLU A 173 -15.20 7.24 -3.89
C GLU A 173 -16.22 8.40 -3.85
N GLY A 174 -15.73 9.62 -3.57
CA GLY A 174 -16.57 10.80 -3.44
C GLY A 174 -17.18 11.03 -2.05
N SER A 175 -16.91 10.16 -1.07
CA SER A 175 -17.31 10.33 0.34
C SER A 175 -16.18 10.88 1.24
N ILE A 176 -15.00 11.22 0.66
CA ILE A 176 -13.78 11.68 1.35
C ILE A 176 -13.45 13.11 0.88
#